data_cfc975b8477a0ba89a73f8c93d02b751
#
_entry.id   cfc975b8477a0ba89a73f8c93d02b751
#
_cell.length_a   1.000
_cell.length_b   1.000
_cell.length_c   1.000
_cell.angle_alpha   90.00
_cell.angle_beta   90.00
_cell.angle_gamma   90.00
#
_symmetry.space_group_name_H-M   'P 1'
#
loop_
_entity.id
_entity.type
_entity.pdbx_description
1 polymer ?
#
loop_
_entity_poly.entity_id
_entity_poly.type
_entity_poly.pdbx_seq_one_letter_code
_entity_poly.pdbx_strand_id
1 'polypeptide(L)'
;WLQRKISQAYGNIDPQQCQKLAEDVLKMLAEGDDREVENRLVMLLDYNKFDLIKILIRNRFKIVWCTRLVRAEDDNERKKIEEEMSQGGSALSVILEQLHATRATAKERQKNLERSIREEARKLRDDGGEMVRGSQHERDGSGSAGWAKGQYQMLDLEQLTFHQGGLLMSNKKCELPPESYRKTQKGYEEIHVPHLKPKPIAEGEEMVKITDMPDWAQPAFPEMRSLNRIQSKVYETALFTPENLLLCAPTGAGKTNVAMLTILHEIGVNRLEDGTVDLKKFKVVYVAPMKALVAEVVGNLSKRLESYGISVKELTGDQTLSKQQIEETQIIVTTPEKWDIITRKSGDRTYTQLVKLLIIDEIHLLHDNRGPVLESIVARTVRQIETTHEMIRLVGLSATLPNYEDVALFLRVDKSKGLFFFDNSYRPCPLAQQYIGITAKKAFTRFELMNEICFEKVLQSAGKHQVLVFVHSRKETAKTARYIRDKALASDMLGRFLKEDSASREILQTETESVKNTDLRDLLLYGFAIHHAGMMRRDRTLVEDLFADGHIQVLVSTATLAWGVNLPAHTVIIKGTQ
;
A
#
# COMPACT_ATOMS: atom_id res chain seq x y z
N TRP A 1 -16.68 18.74 25.12
CA TRP A 1 -16.17 19.55 24.01
C TRP A 1 -16.33 21.05 24.28
N LEU A 2 -17.52 21.53 24.64
CA LEU A 2 -17.81 22.93 24.87
C LEU A 2 -16.95 23.53 26.00
N GLN A 3 -16.91 22.89 27.17
CA GLN A 3 -16.06 23.28 28.29
C GLN A 3 -14.58 23.35 27.91
N ARG A 4 -14.10 22.36 27.14
CA ARG A 4 -12.71 22.34 26.65
C ARG A 4 -12.41 23.50 25.70
N LYS A 5 -13.36 23.89 24.83
CA LYS A 5 -13.19 25.03 23.93
C LYS A 5 -13.21 26.37 24.66
N ILE A 6 -14.07 26.51 25.66
CA ILE A 6 -14.09 27.69 26.52
C ILE A 6 -12.79 27.79 27.34
N SER A 7 -12.36 26.71 27.96
CA SER A 7 -11.09 26.67 28.69
C SER A 7 -9.89 27.02 27.80
N GLN A 8 -9.85 26.52 26.57
CA GLN A 8 -8.81 26.89 25.60
C GLN A 8 -8.82 28.39 25.22
N ALA A 9 -10.01 28.99 25.12
CA ALA A 9 -10.16 30.40 24.74
C ALA A 9 -9.79 31.37 25.90
N TYR A 10 -10.02 30.96 27.13
CA TYR A 10 -9.75 31.79 28.32
C TYR A 10 -8.40 31.51 29.00
N GLY A 11 -7.75 30.39 28.67
CA GLY A 11 -6.43 29.97 29.19
C GLY A 11 -6.47 29.47 30.64
N ASN A 12 -6.64 30.37 31.60
CA ASN A 12 -6.70 30.04 33.04
C ASN A 12 -8.06 30.40 33.64
N ILE A 13 -9.10 29.66 33.34
CA ILE A 13 -10.42 29.78 33.95
C ILE A 13 -10.62 28.72 35.02
N ASP A 14 -11.23 29.10 36.15
CA ASP A 14 -11.60 28.14 37.19
C ASP A 14 -12.59 27.08 36.63
N PRO A 15 -12.40 25.77 36.92
CA PRO A 15 -13.28 24.71 36.40
C PRO A 15 -14.76 24.92 36.68
N GLN A 16 -15.14 25.48 37.85
CA GLN A 16 -16.54 25.74 38.20
C GLN A 16 -17.10 26.91 37.37
N GLN A 17 -16.32 27.96 37.15
CA GLN A 17 -16.71 29.08 36.29
C GLN A 17 -16.82 28.64 34.82
N CYS A 18 -15.91 27.79 34.34
CA CYS A 18 -15.95 27.22 33.01
C CYS A 18 -17.21 26.38 32.77
N GLN A 19 -17.63 25.60 33.77
CA GLN A 19 -18.84 24.79 33.72
C GLN A 19 -20.10 25.68 33.66
N LYS A 20 -20.19 26.68 34.51
CA LYS A 20 -21.32 27.61 34.54
C LYS A 20 -21.42 28.38 33.21
N LEU A 21 -20.31 28.87 32.70
CA LEU A 21 -20.24 29.57 31.43
C LEU A 21 -20.65 28.67 30.25
N ALA A 22 -20.29 27.39 30.28
CA ALA A 22 -20.70 26.42 29.28
C ALA A 22 -22.19 26.13 29.32
N GLU A 23 -22.81 26.12 30.49
CA GLU A 23 -24.27 25.96 30.63
C GLU A 23 -25.03 27.19 30.13
N ASP A 24 -24.54 28.40 30.42
CA ASP A 24 -25.13 29.65 29.93
C ASP A 24 -25.00 29.76 28.40
N VAL A 25 -23.86 29.39 27.83
CA VAL A 25 -23.67 29.31 26.38
C VAL A 25 -24.65 28.30 25.75
N LEU A 26 -24.83 27.12 26.35
CA LEU A 26 -25.78 26.12 25.85
C LEU A 26 -27.23 26.61 25.85
N LYS A 27 -27.67 27.31 26.88
CA LYS A 27 -29.02 27.93 26.94
C LYS A 27 -29.19 28.94 25.82
N MET A 28 -28.18 29.80 25.60
CA MET A 28 -28.26 30.82 24.53
C MET A 28 -28.26 30.19 23.14
N LEU A 29 -27.48 29.11 22.92
CA LEU A 29 -27.47 28.40 21.63
C LEU A 29 -28.80 27.68 21.33
N ALA A 30 -29.60 27.36 22.34
CA ALA A 30 -30.86 26.62 22.16
C ALA A 30 -32.00 27.51 21.68
N GLU A 31 -31.97 28.83 21.97
CA GLU A 31 -33.12 29.74 21.76
C GLU A 31 -32.73 30.93 20.86
N GLY A 32 -33.63 31.36 19.96
CA GLY A 32 -33.49 32.54 19.10
C GLY A 32 -32.92 32.26 17.71
N ASP A 33 -32.80 33.30 16.89
CA ASP A 33 -32.20 33.22 15.56
C ASP A 33 -30.67 33.40 15.64
N ASP A 34 -29.94 33.15 14.55
CA ASP A 34 -28.47 33.20 14.56
C ASP A 34 -27.91 34.59 14.89
N ARG A 35 -28.58 35.68 14.52
CA ARG A 35 -28.15 37.04 14.82
C ARG A 35 -28.39 37.42 16.30
N GLU A 36 -29.51 37.00 16.85
CA GLU A 36 -29.84 37.23 18.25
C GLU A 36 -28.91 36.45 19.16
N VAL A 37 -28.60 35.21 18.80
CA VAL A 37 -27.62 34.34 19.50
C VAL A 37 -26.23 34.95 19.42
N GLU A 38 -25.81 35.46 18.26
CA GLU A 38 -24.51 36.11 18.10
C GLU A 38 -24.37 37.29 19.05
N ASN A 39 -25.35 38.19 19.09
CA ASN A 39 -25.34 39.37 19.97
C ASN A 39 -25.30 38.97 21.45
N ARG A 40 -26.07 37.96 21.86
CA ARG A 40 -26.07 37.47 23.25
C ARG A 40 -24.74 36.81 23.62
N LEU A 41 -24.13 36.05 22.70
CA LEU A 41 -22.83 35.43 22.92
C LEU A 41 -21.70 36.47 23.01
N VAL A 42 -21.77 37.54 22.22
CA VAL A 42 -20.81 38.65 22.30
C VAL A 42 -20.87 39.35 23.67
N MET A 43 -22.09 39.54 24.21
CA MET A 43 -22.25 40.12 25.54
C MET A 43 -21.76 39.20 26.67
N LEU A 44 -21.88 37.86 26.48
CA LEU A 44 -21.47 36.89 27.50
C LEU A 44 -19.97 36.58 27.47
N LEU A 45 -19.37 36.51 26.28
CA LEU A 45 -18.00 35.97 26.07
C LEU A 45 -16.96 37.04 25.76
N ASP A 46 -17.32 38.34 25.72
CA ASP A 46 -16.53 39.48 25.31
C ASP A 46 -16.11 39.49 23.82
N TYR A 47 -15.95 40.69 23.27
CA TYR A 47 -15.52 40.94 21.88
C TYR A 47 -14.19 40.28 21.52
N ASN A 48 -13.30 40.09 22.49
CA ASN A 48 -11.98 39.46 22.28
C ASN A 48 -12.05 37.95 21.97
N LYS A 49 -13.24 37.33 22.07
CA LYS A 49 -13.44 35.89 21.84
C LYS A 49 -14.24 35.61 20.57
N PHE A 50 -14.15 36.48 19.58
CA PHE A 50 -14.93 36.43 18.35
C PHE A 50 -14.74 35.12 17.56
N ASP A 51 -13.52 34.56 17.57
CA ASP A 51 -13.25 33.25 16.92
C ASP A 51 -13.99 32.09 17.61
N LEU A 52 -14.11 32.12 18.94
CA LEU A 52 -14.93 31.14 19.66
C LEU A 52 -16.39 31.29 19.30
N ILE A 53 -16.91 32.53 19.24
CA ILE A 53 -18.31 32.81 18.89
C ILE A 53 -18.63 32.28 17.50
N LYS A 54 -17.80 32.53 16.49
CA LYS A 54 -17.95 31.98 15.13
C LYS A 54 -18.02 30.45 15.13
N ILE A 55 -17.16 29.79 15.88
CA ILE A 55 -17.15 28.31 15.99
C ILE A 55 -18.46 27.82 16.64
N LEU A 56 -18.96 28.53 17.66
CA LEU A 56 -20.19 28.17 18.37
C LEU A 56 -21.43 28.30 17.47
N ILE A 57 -21.55 29.41 16.73
CA ILE A 57 -22.66 29.64 15.80
C ILE A 57 -22.63 28.63 14.65
N ARG A 58 -21.48 28.44 14.04
CA ARG A 58 -21.32 27.47 12.94
C ARG A 58 -21.70 26.04 13.33
N ASN A 59 -21.49 25.67 14.59
CA ASN A 59 -21.78 24.32 15.09
C ASN A 59 -23.02 24.29 16.00
N ARG A 60 -23.84 25.34 16.02
CA ARG A 60 -24.96 25.55 16.94
C ARG A 60 -25.86 24.32 17.04
N PHE A 61 -26.45 23.90 15.94
CA PHE A 61 -27.36 22.75 15.90
C PHE A 61 -26.67 21.47 16.39
N LYS A 62 -25.45 21.25 15.99
CA LYS A 62 -24.68 20.07 16.41
C LYS A 62 -24.43 20.05 17.92
N ILE A 63 -24.08 21.20 18.50
CA ILE A 63 -23.82 21.33 19.95
C ILE A 63 -25.09 21.08 20.74
N VAL A 64 -26.19 21.73 20.37
CA VAL A 64 -27.48 21.66 21.09
C VAL A 64 -28.04 20.24 21.04
N TRP A 65 -28.18 19.68 19.83
CA TRP A 65 -28.82 18.37 19.65
C TRP A 65 -27.97 17.21 20.16
N CYS A 66 -26.65 17.24 19.99
CA CYS A 66 -25.77 16.23 20.59
C CYS A 66 -25.78 16.28 22.12
N THR A 67 -25.91 17.48 22.70
CA THR A 67 -26.00 17.61 24.16
C THR A 67 -27.36 17.10 24.69
N ARG A 68 -28.45 17.36 24.00
CA ARG A 68 -29.79 16.79 24.34
C ARG A 68 -29.76 15.26 24.30
N LEU A 69 -29.19 14.67 23.24
CA LEU A 69 -29.04 13.22 23.10
C LEU A 69 -28.20 12.57 24.21
N VAL A 70 -27.15 13.25 24.66
CA VAL A 70 -26.27 12.74 25.74
C VAL A 70 -26.91 12.87 27.11
N ARG A 71 -27.77 13.87 27.31
CA ARG A 71 -28.49 14.12 28.57
C ARG A 71 -29.80 13.34 28.70
N ALA A 72 -30.26 12.67 27.66
CA ALA A 72 -31.45 11.82 27.70
C ALA A 72 -31.24 10.67 28.72
N GLU A 73 -32.14 10.56 29.69
CA GLU A 73 -32.07 9.61 30.79
C GLU A 73 -32.54 8.22 30.36
N ASP A 74 -33.52 8.13 29.42
CA ASP A 74 -34.09 6.89 28.93
C ASP A 74 -33.95 6.69 27.43
N ASP A 75 -33.94 5.43 26.98
CA ASP A 75 -33.92 5.06 25.56
C ASP A 75 -35.18 5.53 24.80
N ASN A 76 -36.31 5.71 25.47
CA ASN A 76 -37.52 6.24 24.89
C ASN A 76 -37.43 7.76 24.61
N GLU A 77 -36.84 8.51 25.53
CA GLU A 77 -36.58 9.93 25.36
C GLU A 77 -35.57 10.16 24.24
N ARG A 78 -34.59 9.31 24.16
CA ARG A 78 -33.59 9.34 23.09
C ARG A 78 -34.18 9.11 21.71
N LYS A 79 -35.08 8.14 21.57
CA LYS A 79 -35.79 7.89 20.30
C LYS A 79 -36.68 9.08 19.91
N LYS A 80 -37.34 9.73 20.85
CA LYS A 80 -38.11 10.94 20.56
C LYS A 80 -37.24 12.07 20.04
N ILE A 81 -36.06 12.28 20.63
CA ILE A 81 -35.11 13.30 20.17
C ILE A 81 -34.59 12.95 18.77
N GLU A 82 -34.32 11.68 18.47
CA GLU A 82 -33.88 11.21 17.15
C GLU A 82 -35.02 11.39 16.09
N GLU A 83 -36.27 11.16 16.47
CA GLU A 83 -37.46 11.44 15.61
C GLU A 83 -37.62 12.95 15.34
N GLU A 84 -37.49 13.80 16.38
CA GLU A 84 -37.48 15.26 16.23
C GLU A 84 -36.36 15.74 15.30
N MET A 85 -35.17 15.16 15.40
CA MET A 85 -34.06 15.48 14.50
C MET A 85 -34.30 15.05 13.06
N SER A 86 -34.97 13.93 12.83
CA SER A 86 -35.30 13.45 11.49
C SER A 86 -36.35 14.31 10.79
N GLN A 87 -37.27 14.93 11.57
CA GLN A 87 -38.32 15.82 11.07
C GLN A 87 -37.86 17.28 10.92
N GLY A 88 -36.76 17.66 11.56
CA GLY A 88 -36.30 19.05 11.67
C GLY A 88 -35.50 19.60 10.48
N GLY A 89 -35.48 18.91 9.33
CA GLY A 89 -34.83 19.37 8.09
C GLY A 89 -33.49 18.66 7.75
N SER A 90 -33.01 18.89 6.52
CA SER A 90 -31.86 18.16 5.95
C SER A 90 -30.56 18.30 6.76
N ALA A 91 -30.32 19.44 7.42
CA ALA A 91 -29.12 19.67 8.24
C ALA A 91 -29.11 18.81 9.51
N LEU A 92 -30.25 18.56 10.14
CA LEU A 92 -30.36 17.74 11.34
C LEU A 92 -30.33 16.25 11.01
N SER A 93 -30.88 15.82 9.89
CA SER A 93 -30.80 14.43 9.42
C SER A 93 -29.37 14.03 9.11
N VAL A 94 -28.55 14.89 8.51
CA VAL A 94 -27.12 14.66 8.28
C VAL A 94 -26.34 14.51 9.59
N ILE A 95 -26.66 15.32 10.61
CA ILE A 95 -26.04 15.20 11.93
C ILE A 95 -26.41 13.86 12.59
N LEU A 96 -27.66 13.42 12.46
CA LEU A 96 -28.16 12.16 12.97
C LEU A 96 -27.44 10.98 12.30
N GLU A 97 -27.31 11.00 10.96
CA GLU A 97 -26.56 9.99 10.21
C GLU A 97 -25.09 9.91 10.65
N GLN A 98 -24.42 11.05 10.84
CA GLN A 98 -23.05 11.11 11.33
C GLN A 98 -22.91 10.51 12.74
N LEU A 99 -23.90 10.72 13.61
CA LEU A 99 -23.93 10.14 14.95
C LEU A 99 -24.14 8.62 14.92
N HIS A 100 -25.03 8.13 14.06
CA HIS A 100 -25.23 6.69 13.85
C HIS A 100 -24.00 6.04 13.22
N ALA A 101 -23.38 6.69 12.23
CA ALA A 101 -22.15 6.21 11.60
C ALA A 101 -20.95 6.12 12.55
N THR A 102 -20.87 6.98 13.57
CA THR A 102 -19.81 6.95 14.58
C THR A 102 -20.01 5.91 15.68
N ARG A 103 -21.27 5.51 15.93
CA ARG A 103 -21.65 4.56 16.99
C ARG A 103 -21.73 3.11 16.51
N ALA A 104 -22.04 2.89 15.24
CA ALA A 104 -22.17 1.56 14.69
C ALA A 104 -20.81 0.86 14.60
N THR A 105 -20.74 -0.39 15.03
CA THR A 105 -19.62 -1.27 14.77
C THR A 105 -19.50 -1.50 13.25
N ALA A 106 -18.33 -1.87 12.75
CA ALA A 106 -18.13 -2.11 11.31
C ALA A 106 -19.16 -3.11 10.74
N LYS A 107 -19.58 -4.07 11.55
CA LYS A 107 -20.59 -5.09 11.20
C LYS A 107 -22.01 -4.53 11.12
N GLU A 108 -22.34 -3.57 11.99
CA GLU A 108 -23.63 -2.87 11.98
C GLU A 108 -23.71 -1.88 10.82
N ARG A 109 -22.60 -1.20 10.48
CA ARG A 109 -22.52 -0.33 9.31
C ARG A 109 -22.78 -1.09 8.01
N GLN A 110 -22.17 -2.26 7.87
CA GLN A 110 -22.37 -3.11 6.69
C GLN A 110 -23.82 -3.61 6.61
N LYS A 111 -24.42 -4.04 7.74
CA LYS A 111 -25.82 -4.50 7.81
C LYS A 111 -26.83 -3.39 7.51
N ASN A 112 -26.55 -2.18 7.97
CA ASN A 112 -27.39 -1.01 7.71
C ASN A 112 -27.28 -0.57 6.24
N LEU A 113 -26.10 -0.63 5.64
CA LEU A 113 -25.89 -0.35 4.23
C LEU A 113 -26.62 -1.35 3.33
N GLU A 114 -26.54 -2.65 3.65
CA GLU A 114 -27.28 -3.69 2.93
C GLU A 114 -28.80 -3.53 3.03
N ARG A 115 -29.29 -3.03 4.16
CA ARG A 115 -30.71 -2.76 4.39
C ARG A 115 -31.20 -1.53 3.58
N SER A 116 -30.40 -0.47 3.58
CA SER A 116 -30.67 0.74 2.78
C SER A 116 -30.72 0.44 1.28
N ILE A 117 -29.75 -0.33 0.78
CA ILE A 117 -29.71 -0.77 -0.63
C ILE A 117 -30.94 -1.63 -1.00
N ARG A 118 -31.38 -2.50 -0.07
CA ARG A 118 -32.60 -3.30 -0.30
C ARG A 118 -33.89 -2.47 -0.31
N GLU A 119 -33.96 -1.44 0.52
CA GLU A 119 -35.09 -0.53 0.57
C GLU A 119 -35.15 0.38 -0.67
N GLU A 120 -34.01 0.87 -1.14
CA GLU A 120 -33.92 1.63 -2.39
C GLU A 120 -34.23 0.78 -3.61
N ALA A 121 -33.74 -0.46 -3.67
CA ALA A 121 -34.08 -1.40 -4.73
C ALA A 121 -35.57 -1.79 -4.74
N ARG A 122 -36.27 -1.76 -3.58
CA ARG A 122 -37.74 -1.91 -3.51
C ARG A 122 -38.46 -0.69 -4.04
N LYS A 123 -38.04 0.52 -3.66
CA LYS A 123 -38.64 1.77 -4.17
C LYS A 123 -38.49 1.88 -5.69
N LEU A 124 -37.33 1.54 -6.24
CA LEU A 124 -37.09 1.52 -7.69
C LEU A 124 -37.91 0.45 -8.44
N ARG A 125 -38.32 -0.64 -7.77
CA ARG A 125 -39.23 -1.63 -8.35
C ARG A 125 -40.71 -1.19 -8.32
N ASP A 126 -41.11 -0.46 -7.30
CA ASP A 126 -42.45 0.06 -7.17
C ASP A 126 -42.68 1.27 -8.09
N ASP A 127 -41.66 2.14 -8.30
CA ASP A 127 -41.73 3.26 -9.27
C ASP A 127 -41.54 2.82 -10.74
N GLY A 128 -40.97 1.65 -11.01
CA GLY A 128 -40.73 1.11 -12.35
C GLY A 128 -41.94 0.43 -13.02
N GLY A 129 -43.11 0.41 -12.36
CA GLY A 129 -44.31 -0.27 -12.82
C GLY A 129 -45.21 0.50 -13.78
N GLU A 130 -45.01 1.78 -14.01
CA GLU A 130 -45.95 2.63 -14.75
C GLU A 130 -45.45 3.34 -16.01
N MET A 131 -44.27 3.07 -16.56
CA MET A 131 -43.92 3.68 -17.84
C MET A 131 -43.20 2.75 -18.81
N VAL A 132 -43.93 1.84 -19.41
CA VAL A 132 -43.61 1.32 -20.75
C VAL A 132 -44.88 1.21 -21.58
N ARG A 133 -45.31 2.31 -22.19
CA ARG A 133 -46.02 2.33 -23.46
C ARG A 133 -45.91 3.72 -24.08
N GLY A 134 -45.25 3.81 -25.24
CA GLY A 134 -45.50 4.91 -26.18
C GLY A 134 -44.28 5.70 -26.61
N SER A 135 -43.86 5.34 -27.73
CA SER A 135 -43.58 6.04 -29.02
C SER A 135 -42.14 6.43 -29.33
N GLN A 136 -41.72 5.80 -30.42
CA GLN A 136 -40.73 6.29 -31.38
C GLN A 136 -41.07 7.71 -31.85
N HIS A 137 -40.08 8.61 -31.92
CA HIS A 137 -39.83 9.35 -33.15
C HIS A 137 -38.51 10.10 -33.11
N GLU A 138 -37.98 10.14 -34.28
CA GLU A 138 -36.70 10.64 -34.83
C GLU A 138 -36.50 12.17 -34.73
N ARG A 139 -35.21 12.54 -34.88
CA ARG A 139 -34.58 13.59 -35.73
C ARG A 139 -34.15 14.92 -35.14
N ASP A 140 -32.84 15.06 -35.39
CA ASP A 140 -32.14 16.20 -36.01
C ASP A 140 -32.14 17.60 -35.38
N GLY A 141 -30.92 18.11 -35.28
CA GLY A 141 -30.67 19.47 -35.76
C GLY A 141 -29.90 20.42 -34.86
N SER A 142 -28.60 20.49 -35.11
CA SER A 142 -27.81 21.73 -35.16
C SER A 142 -27.86 22.80 -34.06
N GLY A 143 -26.72 23.06 -33.48
CA GLY A 143 -26.14 24.41 -33.48
C GLY A 143 -26.40 25.31 -32.29
N SER A 144 -25.42 25.55 -31.53
CA SER A 144 -24.88 26.89 -31.25
C SER A 144 -24.15 26.97 -29.91
N ALA A 145 -23.02 27.59 -29.99
CA ALA A 145 -22.06 27.85 -28.91
C ALA A 145 -22.66 28.68 -27.75
N GLY A 146 -22.27 28.36 -26.54
CA GLY A 146 -22.63 29.17 -25.38
C GLY A 146 -22.01 28.66 -24.07
N TRP A 147 -20.81 29.19 -23.74
CA TRP A 147 -20.28 29.41 -22.40
C TRP A 147 -20.32 28.27 -21.36
N ALA A 148 -19.15 27.74 -21.13
CA ALA A 148 -18.79 26.78 -20.10
C ALA A 148 -19.19 27.24 -18.69
N LYS A 149 -20.24 26.69 -18.14
CA LYS A 149 -20.38 26.44 -16.71
C LYS A 149 -19.68 25.13 -16.44
N GLY A 150 -18.67 25.15 -15.58
CA GLY A 150 -17.99 23.95 -15.10
C GLY A 150 -19.02 22.96 -14.56
N GLN A 151 -19.43 22.03 -15.39
CA GLN A 151 -20.10 20.83 -14.93
C GLN A 151 -19.02 20.00 -14.22
N TYR A 152 -19.12 19.95 -12.90
CA TYR A 152 -18.62 18.79 -12.18
C TYR A 152 -19.26 17.58 -12.87
N GLN A 153 -18.51 16.84 -13.65
CA GLN A 153 -18.93 15.51 -14.07
C GLN A 153 -19.18 14.74 -12.77
N MET A 154 -20.44 14.51 -12.45
CA MET A 154 -20.79 13.51 -11.45
C MET A 154 -20.18 12.21 -11.98
N LEU A 155 -19.16 11.75 -11.26
CA LEU A 155 -18.56 10.44 -11.49
C LEU A 155 -19.70 9.43 -11.42
N ASP A 156 -20.01 8.84 -12.56
CA ASP A 156 -20.99 7.77 -12.63
C ASP A 156 -20.45 6.58 -11.83
N LEU A 157 -20.96 6.41 -10.63
CA LEU A 157 -20.55 5.34 -9.70
C LEU A 157 -20.70 3.96 -10.34
N GLU A 158 -21.63 3.80 -11.28
CA GLU A 158 -21.77 2.56 -12.04
C GLU A 158 -20.58 2.35 -12.99
N GLN A 159 -20.12 3.38 -13.68
CA GLN A 159 -18.90 3.27 -14.52
C GLN A 159 -17.65 3.03 -13.68
N LEU A 160 -17.51 3.66 -12.52
CA LEU A 160 -16.40 3.43 -11.60
C LEU A 160 -16.44 2.02 -11.00
N THR A 161 -17.60 1.49 -10.68
CA THR A 161 -17.77 0.11 -10.17
C THR A 161 -17.42 -0.91 -11.27
N PHE A 162 -17.73 -0.61 -12.52
CA PHE A 162 -17.35 -1.41 -13.69
C PHE A 162 -15.84 -1.36 -13.97
N HIS A 163 -15.17 -0.25 -13.69
CA HIS A 163 -13.71 -0.13 -13.85
C HIS A 163 -12.91 -0.69 -12.67
N GLN A 164 -13.47 -0.80 -11.47
CA GLN A 164 -12.79 -1.31 -10.27
C GLN A 164 -13.01 -2.80 -9.95
N GLY A 165 -13.51 -3.57 -10.89
CA GLY A 165 -13.10 -4.96 -10.96
C GLY A 165 -13.86 -6.03 -10.20
N GLY A 166 -14.87 -5.75 -9.40
CA GLY A 166 -15.66 -6.81 -8.75
C GLY A 166 -16.56 -7.60 -9.73
N LEU A 167 -16.98 -6.98 -10.81
CA LEU A 167 -17.84 -7.53 -11.85
C LEU A 167 -17.14 -7.71 -13.20
N LEU A 168 -15.86 -7.37 -13.31
CA LEU A 168 -15.08 -7.44 -14.55
C LEU A 168 -15.02 -8.84 -15.15
N MET A 169 -15.00 -9.88 -14.29
CA MET A 169 -14.99 -11.28 -14.74
C MET A 169 -16.31 -11.71 -15.40
N SER A 170 -17.42 -11.08 -15.07
CA SER A 170 -18.72 -11.34 -15.67
C SER A 170 -19.08 -10.37 -16.81
N ASN A 171 -18.30 -9.30 -17.01
CA ASN A 171 -18.57 -8.29 -18.02
C ASN A 171 -18.01 -8.73 -19.38
N LYS A 172 -18.89 -9.03 -20.32
CA LYS A 172 -18.53 -9.39 -21.71
C LYS A 172 -17.78 -8.29 -22.47
N LYS A 173 -17.80 -7.05 -21.96
CA LYS A 173 -17.12 -5.88 -22.54
C LYS A 173 -15.68 -5.71 -22.04
N CYS A 174 -15.20 -6.56 -21.11
CA CYS A 174 -13.82 -6.50 -20.69
C CYS A 174 -12.89 -6.89 -21.83
N GLU A 175 -12.08 -5.96 -22.30
CA GLU A 175 -11.04 -6.20 -23.28
C GLU A 175 -9.85 -6.90 -22.60
N LEU A 176 -9.55 -8.10 -23.07
CA LEU A 176 -8.38 -8.84 -22.61
C LEU A 176 -7.16 -8.46 -23.44
N PRO A 177 -5.94 -8.53 -22.87
CA PRO A 177 -4.72 -8.37 -23.64
C PRO A 177 -4.68 -9.28 -24.87
N PRO A 178 -3.99 -8.88 -25.94
CA PRO A 178 -3.86 -9.72 -27.15
C PRO A 178 -3.37 -11.13 -26.82
N GLU A 179 -3.80 -12.12 -27.61
CA GLU A 179 -3.48 -13.54 -27.44
C GLU A 179 -4.05 -14.18 -26.15
N SER A 180 -4.87 -13.45 -25.36
CA SER A 180 -5.57 -14.03 -24.21
C SER A 180 -6.73 -14.90 -24.67
N TYR A 181 -6.99 -16.00 -23.93
CA TYR A 181 -8.11 -16.88 -24.23
C TYR A 181 -8.86 -17.31 -22.97
N ARG A 182 -10.11 -17.67 -23.16
CA ARG A 182 -11.00 -18.18 -22.10
C ARG A 182 -11.24 -19.66 -22.29
N LYS A 183 -11.28 -20.40 -21.18
CA LYS A 183 -11.62 -21.81 -21.15
C LYS A 183 -12.65 -22.05 -20.06
N THR A 184 -13.84 -22.52 -20.43
CA THR A 184 -14.89 -22.83 -19.48
C THR A 184 -14.77 -24.30 -19.06
N GLN A 185 -14.75 -24.53 -17.75
CA GLN A 185 -14.73 -25.84 -17.11
C GLN A 185 -15.99 -26.03 -16.26
N LYS A 186 -16.21 -27.25 -15.79
CA LYS A 186 -17.33 -27.57 -14.92
C LYS A 186 -17.14 -26.91 -13.56
N GLY A 187 -17.91 -25.82 -13.29
CA GLY A 187 -17.88 -25.10 -12.03
C GLY A 187 -16.90 -23.95 -11.93
N TYR A 188 -16.10 -23.68 -12.98
CA TYR A 188 -15.19 -22.55 -13.02
C TYR A 188 -14.84 -22.13 -14.45
N GLU A 189 -14.35 -20.92 -14.62
CA GLU A 189 -13.85 -20.37 -15.87
C GLU A 189 -12.37 -19.98 -15.70
N GLU A 190 -11.54 -20.32 -16.65
CA GLU A 190 -10.15 -19.92 -16.71
C GLU A 190 -9.95 -18.82 -17.76
N ILE A 191 -9.23 -17.76 -17.41
CA ILE A 191 -8.74 -16.76 -18.33
C ILE A 191 -7.23 -16.84 -18.34
N HIS A 192 -6.67 -17.11 -19.50
CA HIS A 192 -5.23 -17.19 -19.70
C HIS A 192 -4.73 -15.93 -20.39
N VAL A 193 -3.83 -15.23 -19.71
CA VAL A 193 -3.15 -14.03 -20.24
C VAL A 193 -1.68 -14.42 -20.47
N PRO A 194 -1.22 -14.49 -21.70
CA PRO A 194 0.16 -14.84 -22.01
C PRO A 194 1.10 -13.73 -21.54
N HIS A 195 2.37 -14.05 -21.42
CA HIS A 195 3.39 -13.05 -21.15
C HIS A 195 3.52 -12.08 -22.32
N LEU A 196 3.80 -10.82 -22.02
CA LEU A 196 4.13 -9.85 -23.06
C LEU A 196 5.49 -10.19 -23.66
N LYS A 197 5.58 -10.17 -24.99
CA LYS A 197 6.86 -10.34 -25.67
C LYS A 197 7.79 -9.19 -25.28
N PRO A 198 9.07 -9.47 -24.95
CA PRO A 198 10.02 -8.43 -24.65
C PRO A 198 10.11 -7.43 -25.82
N LYS A 199 10.11 -6.14 -25.50
CA LYS A 199 10.28 -5.10 -26.49
C LYS A 199 11.64 -5.23 -27.17
N PRO A 200 11.74 -5.30 -28.50
CA PRO A 200 13.02 -5.42 -29.18
C PRO A 200 13.93 -4.27 -28.80
N ILE A 201 15.23 -4.53 -28.77
CA ILE A 201 16.23 -3.49 -28.56
C ILE A 201 16.22 -2.58 -29.79
N ALA A 202 16.06 -1.27 -29.58
CA ALA A 202 16.07 -0.31 -30.66
C ALA A 202 17.49 -0.19 -31.28
N GLU A 203 17.58 0.14 -32.57
CA GLU A 203 18.86 0.44 -33.20
C GLU A 203 19.54 1.61 -32.47
N GLY A 204 20.77 1.42 -32.02
CA GLY A 204 21.51 2.43 -31.22
C GLY A 204 21.25 2.41 -29.72
N GLU A 205 20.42 1.49 -29.21
CA GLU A 205 20.25 1.30 -27.76
C GLU A 205 21.38 0.43 -27.21
N GLU A 206 22.43 1.07 -26.70
CA GLU A 206 23.57 0.38 -26.09
C GLU A 206 23.40 0.29 -24.57
N MET A 207 23.84 -0.86 -24.01
CA MET A 207 23.91 -1.03 -22.56
C MET A 207 25.18 -0.39 -22.03
N VAL A 208 25.07 0.43 -20.99
CA VAL A 208 26.24 1.03 -20.33
C VAL A 208 27.09 -0.05 -19.72
N LYS A 209 28.35 -0.19 -20.17
CA LYS A 209 29.32 -1.10 -19.56
C LYS A 209 29.84 -0.48 -18.27
N ILE A 210 30.12 -1.32 -17.28
CA ILE A 210 30.68 -0.81 -16.02
C ILE A 210 32.05 -0.16 -16.24
N THR A 211 32.82 -0.67 -17.21
CA THR A 211 34.12 -0.08 -17.62
C THR A 211 34.02 1.31 -18.23
N ASP A 212 32.84 1.68 -18.74
CA ASP A 212 32.59 3.00 -19.34
C ASP A 212 32.12 4.04 -18.30
N MET A 213 31.84 3.57 -17.09
CA MET A 213 31.51 4.44 -15.95
C MET A 213 32.78 5.11 -15.40
N PRO A 214 32.65 6.26 -14.72
CA PRO A 214 33.79 6.86 -14.02
C PRO A 214 34.48 5.84 -13.08
N ASP A 215 35.81 5.79 -13.09
CA ASP A 215 36.60 4.80 -12.33
C ASP A 215 36.18 4.74 -10.85
N TRP A 216 35.87 5.87 -10.27
CA TRP A 216 35.43 5.95 -8.88
C TRP A 216 34.05 5.34 -8.62
N ALA A 217 33.21 5.20 -9.63
CA ALA A 217 31.85 4.64 -9.49
C ALA A 217 31.83 3.12 -9.70
N GLN A 218 32.82 2.57 -10.43
CA GLN A 218 32.88 1.15 -10.79
C GLN A 218 32.90 0.20 -9.59
N PRO A 219 33.62 0.47 -8.48
CA PRO A 219 33.67 -0.45 -7.33
C PRO A 219 32.31 -0.77 -6.69
N ALA A 220 31.32 0.10 -6.87
CA ALA A 220 29.96 -0.14 -6.38
C ALA A 220 29.18 -1.23 -7.15
N PHE A 221 29.71 -1.70 -8.28
CA PHE A 221 29.09 -2.73 -9.12
C PHE A 221 29.98 -3.97 -9.29
N PRO A 222 30.35 -4.65 -8.17
CA PRO A 222 31.17 -5.85 -8.25
C PRO A 222 30.43 -6.93 -9.05
N GLU A 223 31.20 -7.72 -9.82
CA GLU A 223 30.69 -8.86 -10.59
C GLU A 223 29.74 -8.51 -11.77
N MET A 224 29.43 -7.23 -11.97
CA MET A 224 28.61 -6.79 -13.10
C MET A 224 29.48 -6.38 -14.29
N ARG A 225 29.07 -6.78 -15.50
CA ARG A 225 29.74 -6.36 -16.74
C ARG A 225 29.11 -5.12 -17.35
N SER A 226 27.79 -5.02 -17.27
CA SER A 226 27.02 -3.90 -17.80
C SER A 226 25.76 -3.68 -16.99
N LEU A 227 25.23 -2.47 -17.05
CA LEU A 227 23.88 -2.16 -16.59
C LEU A 227 22.86 -2.81 -17.51
N ASN A 228 21.67 -3.13 -16.98
CA ASN A 228 20.58 -3.62 -17.81
C ASN A 228 19.93 -2.48 -18.61
N ARG A 229 18.99 -2.82 -19.49
CA ARG A 229 18.32 -1.88 -20.38
C ARG A 229 17.65 -0.72 -19.64
N ILE A 230 16.95 -0.97 -18.54
CA ILE A 230 16.28 0.04 -17.73
C ILE A 230 17.31 0.93 -17.04
N GLN A 231 18.30 0.32 -16.39
CA GLN A 231 19.35 1.02 -15.68
C GLN A 231 20.17 1.91 -16.62
N SER A 232 20.46 1.44 -17.83
CA SER A 232 21.20 2.20 -18.84
C SER A 232 20.45 3.44 -19.32
N LYS A 233 19.11 3.35 -19.44
CA LYS A 233 18.27 4.51 -19.81
C LYS A 233 18.17 5.58 -18.73
N VAL A 234 18.32 5.18 -17.47
CA VAL A 234 18.23 6.08 -16.31
C VAL A 234 19.60 6.58 -15.86
N TYR A 235 20.66 5.94 -16.33
CA TYR A 235 22.05 6.11 -15.89
C TYR A 235 22.50 7.57 -15.84
N GLU A 236 22.32 8.34 -16.93
CA GLU A 236 22.78 9.73 -16.97
C GLU A 236 22.08 10.61 -15.96
N THR A 237 20.75 10.50 -15.88
CA THR A 237 19.97 11.28 -14.91
C THR A 237 20.30 10.86 -13.47
N ALA A 238 20.43 9.56 -13.22
CA ALA A 238 20.68 9.06 -11.87
C ALA A 238 22.05 9.44 -11.34
N LEU A 239 23.11 9.29 -12.15
CA LEU A 239 24.50 9.48 -11.73
C LEU A 239 25.00 10.91 -11.87
N PHE A 240 24.61 11.63 -12.92
CA PHE A 240 25.23 12.92 -13.26
C PHE A 240 24.36 14.14 -12.97
N THR A 241 23.11 13.97 -12.58
CA THR A 241 22.22 15.11 -12.29
C THR A 241 21.67 15.06 -10.86
N PRO A 242 21.38 16.22 -10.25
CA PRO A 242 20.72 16.31 -8.95
C PRO A 242 19.17 16.25 -9.07
N GLU A 243 18.62 15.99 -10.25
CA GLU A 243 17.19 16.02 -10.52
C GLU A 243 16.43 14.97 -9.69
N ASN A 244 15.25 15.33 -9.23
CA ASN A 244 14.34 14.37 -8.61
C ASN A 244 13.97 13.29 -9.62
N LEU A 245 13.83 12.06 -9.15
CA LEU A 245 13.64 10.90 -10.02
C LEU A 245 12.46 10.05 -9.57
N LEU A 246 11.61 9.67 -10.50
CA LEU A 246 10.62 8.61 -10.31
C LEU A 246 10.87 7.51 -11.34
N LEU A 247 11.18 6.33 -10.85
CA LEU A 247 11.32 5.13 -11.66
C LEU A 247 10.13 4.21 -11.44
N CYS A 248 9.28 4.07 -12.44
CA CYS A 248 8.22 3.08 -12.50
C CYS A 248 8.67 1.93 -13.40
N ALA A 249 8.97 0.78 -12.82
CA ALA A 249 9.47 -0.37 -13.56
C ALA A 249 8.96 -1.69 -12.97
N PRO A 250 8.83 -2.75 -13.78
CA PRO A 250 8.38 -4.05 -13.31
C PRO A 250 9.27 -4.60 -12.18
N THR A 251 8.72 -5.53 -11.41
CA THR A 251 9.49 -6.25 -10.39
C THR A 251 10.63 -7.04 -11.04
N GLY A 252 11.79 -7.07 -10.41
CA GLY A 252 13.00 -7.70 -10.96
C GLY A 252 13.79 -6.83 -11.94
N ALA A 253 13.35 -5.60 -12.22
CA ALA A 253 14.02 -4.66 -13.14
C ALA A 253 15.37 -4.11 -12.63
N GLY A 254 15.76 -4.45 -11.40
CA GLY A 254 17.02 -3.97 -10.80
C GLY A 254 16.95 -2.52 -10.31
N LYS A 255 15.80 -2.08 -9.78
CA LYS A 255 15.57 -0.73 -9.22
C LYS A 255 16.62 -0.35 -8.16
N THR A 256 17.10 -1.30 -7.38
CA THR A 256 18.14 -1.10 -6.36
C THR A 256 19.46 -0.56 -6.95
N ASN A 257 19.80 -0.96 -8.18
CA ASN A 257 20.97 -0.41 -8.85
C ASN A 257 20.78 1.05 -9.27
N VAL A 258 19.56 1.45 -9.60
CA VAL A 258 19.24 2.87 -9.87
C VAL A 258 19.34 3.68 -8.58
N ALA A 259 18.87 3.15 -7.45
CA ALA A 259 19.11 3.76 -6.14
C ALA A 259 20.61 3.93 -5.86
N MET A 260 21.42 2.90 -6.15
CA MET A 260 22.88 2.97 -6.01
C MET A 260 23.48 4.08 -6.88
N LEU A 261 23.04 4.25 -8.12
CA LEU A 261 23.52 5.35 -8.98
C LEU A 261 23.22 6.73 -8.38
N THR A 262 22.06 6.90 -7.76
CA THR A 262 21.72 8.17 -7.09
C THR A 262 22.54 8.40 -5.81
N ILE A 263 22.88 7.35 -5.09
CA ILE A 263 23.81 7.41 -3.94
C ILE A 263 25.23 7.78 -4.43
N LEU A 264 25.68 7.16 -5.50
CA LEU A 264 26.97 7.48 -6.12
C LEU A 264 27.05 8.93 -6.62
N HIS A 265 25.93 9.51 -7.07
CA HIS A 265 25.89 10.95 -7.38
C HIS A 265 26.29 11.78 -6.17
N GLU A 266 25.70 11.53 -4.99
CA GLU A 266 26.05 12.25 -3.76
C GLU A 266 27.49 12.01 -3.31
N ILE A 267 27.99 10.78 -3.49
CA ILE A 267 29.39 10.46 -3.23
C ILE A 267 30.29 11.25 -4.18
N GLY A 268 29.96 11.27 -5.48
CA GLY A 268 30.74 11.97 -6.51
C GLY A 268 30.84 13.48 -6.27
N VAL A 269 29.73 14.11 -5.86
CA VAL A 269 29.69 15.56 -5.54
C VAL A 269 30.54 15.90 -4.31
N ASN A 270 30.66 14.97 -3.35
CA ASN A 270 31.39 15.17 -2.10
C ASN A 270 32.79 14.53 -2.12
N ARG A 271 33.34 14.20 -3.28
CA ARG A 271 34.72 13.75 -3.42
C ARG A 271 35.68 14.91 -3.28
N LEU A 272 36.78 14.67 -2.57
CA LEU A 272 37.89 15.59 -2.43
C LEU A 272 38.93 15.34 -3.54
N GLU A 273 39.86 16.28 -3.71
CA GLU A 273 40.93 16.20 -4.73
C GLU A 273 41.84 14.99 -4.56
N ASP A 274 42.01 14.51 -3.34
CA ASP A 274 42.78 13.30 -3.00
C ASP A 274 42.05 11.97 -3.33
N GLY A 275 40.81 12.06 -3.84
CA GLY A 275 39.99 10.91 -4.16
C GLY A 275 39.16 10.35 -2.99
N THR A 276 39.34 10.86 -1.77
CA THR A 276 38.53 10.50 -0.60
C THR A 276 37.17 11.20 -0.64
N VAL A 277 36.25 10.75 0.21
CA VAL A 277 34.89 11.32 0.29
C VAL A 277 34.76 12.13 1.58
N ASP A 278 34.20 13.34 1.50
CA ASP A 278 33.87 14.14 2.68
C ASP A 278 32.60 13.60 3.35
N LEU A 279 32.79 12.68 4.29
CA LEU A 279 31.73 11.96 4.98
C LEU A 279 30.86 12.86 5.91
N LYS A 280 31.27 14.09 6.14
CA LYS A 280 30.56 15.03 7.06
C LYS A 280 29.53 15.91 6.36
N LYS A 281 29.60 16.02 5.03
CA LYS A 281 28.79 16.98 4.27
C LYS A 281 27.43 16.48 3.84
N PHE A 282 27.22 15.19 3.78
CA PHE A 282 25.98 14.62 3.28
C PHE A 282 25.49 13.43 4.10
N LYS A 283 24.19 13.26 4.08
CA LYS A 283 23.50 12.07 4.60
C LYS A 283 22.48 11.61 3.57
N VAL A 284 22.30 10.30 3.49
CA VAL A 284 21.30 9.66 2.64
C VAL A 284 20.32 8.89 3.50
N VAL A 285 19.05 9.01 3.20
CA VAL A 285 17.98 8.24 3.85
C VAL A 285 17.32 7.34 2.82
N TYR A 286 17.35 6.05 3.08
CA TYR A 286 16.67 5.03 2.30
C TYR A 286 15.45 4.52 3.08
N VAL A 287 14.25 4.81 2.60
CA VAL A 287 13.00 4.38 3.21
C VAL A 287 12.54 3.10 2.53
N ALA A 288 12.70 1.98 3.23
CA ALA A 288 12.23 0.68 2.78
C ALA A 288 10.86 0.36 3.39
N PRO A 289 9.96 -0.31 2.66
CA PRO A 289 8.58 -0.50 3.11
C PRO A 289 8.44 -1.36 4.37
N MET A 290 9.40 -2.24 4.64
CA MET A 290 9.32 -3.19 5.75
C MET A 290 10.68 -3.49 6.37
N LYS A 291 10.68 -3.87 7.65
CA LYS A 291 11.88 -4.19 8.43
C LYS A 291 12.75 -5.30 7.82
N ALA A 292 12.14 -6.33 7.26
CA ALA A 292 12.89 -7.42 6.63
C ALA A 292 13.71 -6.93 5.43
N LEU A 293 13.12 -6.06 4.60
CA LEU A 293 13.81 -5.43 3.47
C LEU A 293 14.87 -4.43 3.91
N VAL A 294 14.71 -3.79 5.07
CA VAL A 294 15.74 -2.89 5.64
C VAL A 294 17.05 -3.64 5.85
N ALA A 295 17.01 -4.83 6.46
CA ALA A 295 18.20 -5.63 6.72
C ALA A 295 18.89 -6.08 5.41
N GLU A 296 18.11 -6.48 4.41
CA GLU A 296 18.63 -6.85 3.07
C GLU A 296 19.32 -5.66 2.38
N VAL A 297 18.66 -4.50 2.38
CA VAL A 297 19.22 -3.27 1.79
C VAL A 297 20.48 -2.84 2.51
N VAL A 298 20.53 -2.88 3.85
CA VAL A 298 21.72 -2.58 4.64
C VAL A 298 22.87 -3.51 4.25
N GLY A 299 22.63 -4.81 4.19
CA GLY A 299 23.66 -5.79 3.80
C GLY A 299 24.21 -5.54 2.39
N ASN A 300 23.32 -5.26 1.43
CA ASN A 300 23.71 -4.97 0.04
C ASN A 300 24.49 -3.67 -0.08
N LEU A 301 24.00 -2.57 0.49
CA LEU A 301 24.66 -1.27 0.42
C LEU A 301 25.98 -1.26 1.19
N SER A 302 26.06 -1.88 2.38
CA SER A 302 27.29 -1.95 3.18
C SER A 302 28.43 -2.62 2.41
N LYS A 303 28.15 -3.79 1.81
CA LYS A 303 29.14 -4.54 1.03
C LYS A 303 29.65 -3.75 -0.17
N ARG A 304 28.75 -3.08 -0.89
CA ARG A 304 29.07 -2.36 -2.13
C ARG A 304 29.74 -1.00 -1.92
N LEU A 305 29.50 -0.37 -0.76
CA LEU A 305 30.02 0.96 -0.43
C LEU A 305 31.20 0.94 0.56
N GLU A 306 31.66 -0.25 0.93
CA GLU A 306 32.81 -0.42 1.84
C GLU A 306 34.05 0.29 1.34
N SER A 307 34.36 0.20 0.04
CA SER A 307 35.50 0.84 -0.59
C SER A 307 35.52 2.37 -0.52
N TYR A 308 34.36 3.00 -0.26
CA TYR A 308 34.24 4.45 -0.11
C TYR A 308 34.34 4.91 1.35
N GLY A 309 34.50 3.99 2.30
CA GLY A 309 34.48 4.31 3.73
C GLY A 309 33.12 4.73 4.28
N ILE A 310 32.02 4.41 3.56
CA ILE A 310 30.67 4.83 3.92
C ILE A 310 30.06 3.85 4.92
N SER A 311 29.56 4.39 6.02
CA SER A 311 28.81 3.65 7.03
C SER A 311 27.31 3.61 6.68
N VAL A 312 26.77 2.38 6.57
CA VAL A 312 25.35 2.11 6.34
C VAL A 312 24.78 1.45 7.59
N LYS A 313 23.73 1.99 8.17
CA LYS A 313 23.10 1.42 9.37
C LYS A 313 21.58 1.38 9.27
N GLU A 314 21.02 0.39 9.95
CA GLU A 314 19.59 0.22 10.14
C GLU A 314 19.08 1.12 11.27
N LEU A 315 17.92 1.76 11.04
CA LEU A 315 17.19 2.50 12.07
C LEU A 315 15.71 2.11 12.04
N THR A 316 15.35 1.12 12.84
CA THR A 316 13.99 0.57 12.92
C THR A 316 13.42 0.65 14.34
N GLY A 317 12.22 0.10 14.54
CA GLY A 317 11.63 0.01 15.89
C GLY A 317 12.43 -0.87 16.85
N ASP A 318 13.13 -1.86 16.31
CA ASP A 318 13.86 -2.86 17.08
C ASP A 318 15.32 -2.46 17.34
N GLN A 319 15.88 -1.63 16.47
CA GLN A 319 17.25 -1.10 16.60
C GLN A 319 17.23 0.42 16.68
N THR A 320 17.72 0.93 17.82
CA THR A 320 17.90 2.37 18.04
C THR A 320 19.39 2.70 17.99
N LEU A 321 19.73 3.72 17.22
CA LEU A 321 21.08 4.24 17.15
C LEU A 321 21.28 5.32 18.21
N SER A 322 22.46 5.35 18.84
CA SER A 322 22.86 6.48 19.69
C SER A 322 23.10 7.73 18.83
N LYS A 323 23.08 8.91 19.45
CA LYS A 323 23.34 10.18 18.75
C LYS A 323 24.69 10.14 18.02
N GLN A 324 25.73 9.66 18.67
CA GLN A 324 27.06 9.51 18.07
C GLN A 324 27.05 8.56 16.87
N GLN A 325 26.38 7.41 16.98
CA GLN A 325 26.27 6.47 15.87
C GLN A 325 25.52 7.08 14.66
N ILE A 326 24.51 7.93 14.91
CA ILE A 326 23.81 8.64 13.84
C ILE A 326 24.74 9.65 13.16
N GLU A 327 25.54 10.38 13.90
CA GLU A 327 26.50 11.34 13.37
C GLU A 327 27.56 10.68 12.50
N GLU A 328 28.05 9.52 12.90
CA GLU A 328 29.07 8.72 12.17
C GLU A 328 28.50 7.99 10.94
N THR A 329 27.17 7.89 10.80
CA THR A 329 26.54 7.12 9.72
C THR A 329 26.17 8.04 8.55
N GLN A 330 26.58 7.68 7.33
CA GLN A 330 26.23 8.43 6.12
C GLN A 330 24.90 7.98 5.53
N ILE A 331 24.60 6.69 5.55
CA ILE A 331 23.37 6.14 4.98
C ILE A 331 22.56 5.47 6.08
N ILE A 332 21.34 5.98 6.29
CA ILE A 332 20.36 5.35 7.18
C ILE A 332 19.29 4.67 6.34
N VAL A 333 19.13 3.37 6.56
CA VAL A 333 18.03 2.58 6.02
C VAL A 333 16.97 2.42 7.10
N THR A 334 15.73 2.81 6.81
CA THR A 334 14.67 2.90 7.82
C THR A 334 13.30 2.56 7.24
N THR A 335 12.30 2.41 8.11
CA THR A 335 10.90 2.27 7.69
C THR A 335 10.19 3.64 7.67
N PRO A 336 9.11 3.79 6.89
CA PRO A 336 8.36 5.05 6.82
C PRO A 336 7.95 5.57 8.20
N GLU A 337 7.40 4.70 9.05
CA GLU A 337 6.89 5.08 10.37
C GLU A 337 8.01 5.60 11.29
N LYS A 338 9.19 4.97 11.21
CA LYS A 338 10.33 5.40 12.04
C LYS A 338 10.87 6.75 11.57
N TRP A 339 11.00 6.94 10.26
CA TRP A 339 11.44 8.22 9.70
C TRP A 339 10.44 9.34 9.97
N ASP A 340 9.14 9.05 9.87
CA ASP A 340 8.08 9.98 10.23
C ASP A 340 8.21 10.46 11.69
N ILE A 341 8.44 9.56 12.63
CA ILE A 341 8.64 9.91 14.05
C ILE A 341 9.88 10.80 14.24
N ILE A 342 10.97 10.50 13.55
CA ILE A 342 12.22 11.27 13.66
C ILE A 342 12.03 12.69 13.15
N THR A 343 11.41 12.84 12.00
CA THR A 343 11.17 14.14 11.37
C THR A 343 10.13 15.01 12.09
N ARG A 344 9.32 14.42 12.98
CA ARG A 344 8.40 15.17 13.86
C ARG A 344 9.07 15.77 15.10
N LYS A 345 10.20 15.21 15.55
CA LYS A 345 10.90 15.68 16.73
C LYS A 345 11.62 17.01 16.44
N SER A 346 11.28 18.05 17.15
CA SER A 346 11.80 19.42 16.94
C SER A 346 13.15 19.69 17.61
N GLY A 347 13.72 18.76 18.38
CA GLY A 347 14.82 19.04 19.29
C GLY A 347 16.23 18.86 18.72
N ASP A 348 16.45 18.03 17.73
CA ASP A 348 17.79 17.77 17.18
C ASP A 348 17.73 17.66 15.65
N ARG A 349 17.89 18.81 15.02
CA ARG A 349 17.80 18.93 13.55
C ARG A 349 19.13 18.65 12.83
N THR A 350 20.22 18.41 13.56
CA THR A 350 21.58 18.30 12.98
C THR A 350 21.68 17.24 11.92
N TYR A 351 21.04 16.08 12.16
CA TYR A 351 21.04 14.99 11.17
C TYR A 351 20.16 15.30 9.96
N THR A 352 18.93 15.77 10.18
CA THR A 352 17.96 16.03 9.10
C THR A 352 18.40 17.18 8.19
N GLN A 353 19.20 18.11 8.69
CA GLN A 353 19.79 19.21 7.89
C GLN A 353 20.86 18.71 6.91
N LEU A 354 21.57 17.63 7.23
CA LEU A 354 22.61 17.06 6.37
C LEU A 354 22.05 16.10 5.31
N VAL A 355 20.75 15.78 5.36
CA VAL A 355 20.13 14.90 4.35
C VAL A 355 20.10 15.61 3.00
N LYS A 356 20.76 15.02 2.02
CA LYS A 356 20.81 15.51 0.63
C LYS A 356 20.03 14.63 -0.33
N LEU A 357 19.80 13.35 0.04
CA LEU A 357 19.08 12.38 -0.78
C LEU A 357 18.10 11.59 0.09
N LEU A 358 16.83 11.57 -0.32
CA LEU A 358 15.78 10.73 0.24
C LEU A 358 15.29 9.76 -0.84
N ILE A 359 15.53 8.48 -0.64
CA ILE A 359 15.05 7.40 -1.51
C ILE A 359 13.85 6.76 -0.86
N ILE A 360 12.74 6.68 -1.58
CA ILE A 360 11.52 6.01 -1.14
C ILE A 360 11.31 4.79 -2.03
N ASP A 361 11.53 3.62 -1.45
CA ASP A 361 11.32 2.36 -2.15
C ASP A 361 9.86 1.93 -2.07
N GLU A 362 9.38 1.26 -3.13
CA GLU A 362 8.00 0.82 -3.31
C GLU A 362 6.96 1.94 -3.07
N ILE A 363 7.21 3.14 -3.64
CA ILE A 363 6.35 4.32 -3.42
C ILE A 363 4.90 4.12 -3.87
N HIS A 364 4.61 3.11 -4.70
CA HIS A 364 3.23 2.75 -5.05
C HIS A 364 2.39 2.33 -3.84
N LEU A 365 2.99 2.05 -2.68
CA LEU A 365 2.28 1.83 -1.42
C LEU A 365 1.59 3.10 -0.86
N LEU A 366 1.65 4.23 -1.56
CA LEU A 366 0.82 5.41 -1.28
C LEU A 366 -0.69 5.08 -1.23
N HIS A 367 -1.16 4.06 -1.95
CA HIS A 367 -2.56 3.61 -1.91
C HIS A 367 -2.89 2.72 -0.69
N ASP A 368 -1.90 2.24 0.05
CA ASP A 368 -2.08 1.38 1.22
C ASP A 368 -2.42 2.20 2.48
N ASN A 369 -2.80 1.53 3.56
CA ASN A 369 -3.05 2.13 4.88
C ASN A 369 -1.85 2.93 5.42
N ARG A 370 -0.65 2.66 4.91
CA ARG A 370 0.60 3.36 5.24
C ARG A 370 0.89 4.57 4.35
N GLY A 371 0.09 4.79 3.31
CA GLY A 371 0.22 5.91 2.39
C GLY A 371 0.28 7.27 3.07
N PRO A 372 -0.61 7.59 4.04
CA PRO A 372 -0.57 8.86 4.76
C PRO A 372 0.75 9.15 5.47
N VAL A 373 1.50 8.11 5.87
CA VAL A 373 2.83 8.26 6.48
C VAL A 373 3.85 8.72 5.44
N LEU A 374 3.84 8.10 4.25
CA LEU A 374 4.71 8.49 3.12
C LEU A 374 4.38 9.91 2.65
N GLU A 375 3.11 10.25 2.53
CA GLU A 375 2.68 11.63 2.20
C GLU A 375 3.21 12.65 3.19
N SER A 376 3.13 12.34 4.49
CA SER A 376 3.62 13.22 5.55
C SER A 376 5.14 13.41 5.50
N ILE A 377 5.91 12.37 5.16
CA ILE A 377 7.36 12.43 5.01
C ILE A 377 7.73 13.35 3.84
N VAL A 378 7.13 13.13 2.67
CA VAL A 378 7.40 13.93 1.48
C VAL A 378 7.00 15.39 1.70
N ALA A 379 5.82 15.64 2.26
CA ALA A 379 5.35 17.00 2.55
C ALA A 379 6.29 17.76 3.49
N ARG A 380 6.81 17.10 4.54
CA ARG A 380 7.80 17.73 5.45
C ARG A 380 9.13 17.97 4.76
N THR A 381 9.58 17.05 3.92
CA THR A 381 10.83 17.22 3.17
C THR A 381 10.72 18.37 2.18
N VAL A 382 9.61 18.46 1.44
CA VAL A 382 9.33 19.59 0.54
C VAL A 382 9.28 20.91 1.30
N ARG A 383 8.58 20.95 2.45
CA ARG A 383 8.54 22.14 3.31
C ARG A 383 9.93 22.51 3.83
N GLN A 384 10.77 21.54 4.17
CA GLN A 384 12.15 21.79 4.57
C GLN A 384 12.93 22.45 3.44
N ILE A 385 12.86 21.93 2.21
CA ILE A 385 13.50 22.53 1.03
C ILE A 385 13.05 23.98 0.83
N GLU A 386 11.74 24.24 0.91
CA GLU A 386 11.18 25.58 0.75
C GLU A 386 11.61 26.57 1.86
N THR A 387 11.81 26.08 3.07
CA THR A 387 12.15 26.90 4.24
C THR A 387 13.65 27.18 4.32
N THR A 388 14.49 26.17 4.01
CA THR A 388 15.95 26.27 4.15
C THR A 388 16.64 26.68 2.85
N HIS A 389 15.94 26.58 1.71
CA HIS A 389 16.49 26.71 0.36
C HIS A 389 17.64 25.74 0.06
N GLU A 390 17.77 24.70 0.87
CA GLU A 390 18.71 23.59 0.63
C GLU A 390 18.02 22.48 -0.14
N MET A 391 18.64 22.05 -1.23
CA MET A 391 18.09 20.99 -2.06
C MET A 391 18.25 19.62 -1.39
N ILE A 392 17.15 18.88 -1.33
CA ILE A 392 17.11 17.48 -0.99
C ILE A 392 16.55 16.74 -2.20
N ARG A 393 17.34 15.86 -2.79
CA ARG A 393 16.92 15.06 -3.93
C ARG A 393 15.91 14.01 -3.48
N LEU A 394 14.75 13.97 -4.14
CA LEU A 394 13.70 12.97 -3.92
C LEU A 394 13.78 11.89 -5.03
N VAL A 395 13.92 10.64 -4.62
CA VAL A 395 13.95 9.49 -5.53
C VAL A 395 12.87 8.50 -5.14
N GLY A 396 11.92 8.28 -6.04
CA GLY A 396 10.86 7.27 -5.89
C GLY A 396 11.14 6.05 -6.76
N LEU A 397 11.13 4.87 -6.15
CA LEU A 397 11.20 3.59 -6.86
C LEU A 397 9.84 2.91 -6.75
N SER A 398 9.28 2.49 -7.87
CA SER A 398 7.93 1.97 -7.96
C SER A 398 7.82 0.74 -8.85
N ALA A 399 6.85 -0.11 -8.56
CA ALA A 399 6.29 -0.99 -9.57
C ALA A 399 5.58 -0.17 -10.67
N THR A 400 5.11 -0.83 -11.71
CA THR A 400 4.30 -0.17 -12.75
C THR A 400 3.02 0.39 -12.14
N LEU A 401 2.76 1.69 -12.37
CA LEU A 401 1.60 2.43 -11.89
C LEU A 401 0.82 3.00 -13.06
N PRO A 402 -0.52 2.99 -13.04
CA PRO A 402 -1.32 3.67 -14.06
C PRO A 402 -1.25 5.20 -13.93
N ASN A 403 -1.17 5.72 -12.70
CA ASN A 403 -1.15 7.16 -12.38
C ASN A 403 0.26 7.67 -12.02
N TYR A 404 1.28 7.18 -12.71
CA TYR A 404 2.68 7.54 -12.43
C TYR A 404 2.97 9.05 -12.59
N GLU A 405 2.21 9.75 -13.42
CA GLU A 405 2.36 11.20 -13.59
C GLU A 405 1.95 11.99 -12.34
N ASP A 406 0.89 11.55 -11.63
CA ASP A 406 0.46 12.17 -10.38
C ASP A 406 1.51 11.95 -9.28
N VAL A 407 2.10 10.76 -9.25
CA VAL A 407 3.17 10.44 -8.30
C VAL A 407 4.44 11.25 -8.62
N ALA A 408 4.74 11.47 -9.90
CA ALA A 408 5.84 12.34 -10.32
C ALA A 408 5.61 13.79 -9.83
N LEU A 409 4.41 14.32 -10.02
CA LEU A 409 4.04 15.66 -9.54
C LEU A 409 4.16 15.75 -8.01
N PHE A 410 3.71 14.73 -7.29
CA PHE A 410 3.81 14.65 -5.83
C PHE A 410 5.26 14.69 -5.34
N LEU A 411 6.17 14.01 -6.02
CA LEU A 411 7.62 14.04 -5.75
C LEU A 411 8.34 15.25 -6.35
N ARG A 412 7.62 16.17 -6.99
CA ARG A 412 8.21 17.30 -7.72
C ARG A 412 9.25 16.87 -8.76
N VAL A 413 8.98 15.80 -9.46
CA VAL A 413 9.81 15.29 -10.55
C VAL A 413 9.49 16.06 -11.83
N ASP A 414 10.50 16.57 -12.51
CA ASP A 414 10.37 17.10 -13.86
C ASP A 414 10.08 15.95 -14.82
N LYS A 415 8.91 15.98 -15.47
CA LYS A 415 8.46 14.91 -16.36
C LYS A 415 9.40 14.69 -17.56
N SER A 416 10.10 15.73 -18.00
CA SER A 416 11.02 15.65 -19.14
C SER A 416 12.39 15.07 -18.80
N LYS A 417 12.80 15.12 -17.51
CA LYS A 417 14.15 14.77 -17.08
C LYS A 417 14.21 13.59 -16.13
N GLY A 418 13.29 13.55 -15.14
CA GLY A 418 13.37 12.62 -14.03
C GLY A 418 12.29 11.54 -13.98
N LEU A 419 11.31 11.56 -14.90
CA LEU A 419 10.25 10.58 -14.94
C LEU A 419 10.58 9.44 -15.91
N PHE A 420 10.71 8.23 -15.39
CA PHE A 420 10.98 7.04 -16.18
C PHE A 420 9.89 6.00 -15.95
N PHE A 421 9.16 5.68 -17.01
CA PHE A 421 8.12 4.66 -16.98
C PHE A 421 8.45 3.53 -17.95
N PHE A 422 8.46 2.32 -17.43
CA PHE A 422 8.69 1.08 -18.17
C PHE A 422 7.53 0.13 -17.94
N ASP A 423 6.87 -0.28 -18.98
CA ASP A 423 5.78 -1.23 -18.94
C ASP A 423 6.26 -2.69 -18.74
N ASN A 424 5.33 -3.62 -18.67
CA ASN A 424 5.65 -5.04 -18.47
C ASN A 424 6.46 -5.70 -19.60
N SER A 425 6.61 -5.04 -20.77
CA SER A 425 7.47 -5.54 -21.85
C SER A 425 8.97 -5.43 -21.55
N TYR A 426 9.31 -4.62 -20.55
CA TYR A 426 10.68 -4.50 -20.01
C TYR A 426 10.98 -5.47 -18.87
N ARG A 427 10.04 -6.36 -18.53
CA ARG A 427 10.23 -7.32 -17.43
C ARG A 427 11.33 -8.33 -17.79
N PRO A 428 12.37 -8.49 -16.97
CA PRO A 428 13.48 -9.40 -17.28
C PRO A 428 13.03 -10.87 -17.32
N CYS A 429 12.13 -11.25 -16.41
CA CYS A 429 11.52 -12.57 -16.39
C CYS A 429 10.06 -12.44 -16.85
N PRO A 430 9.68 -13.02 -18.00
CA PRO A 430 8.33 -12.94 -18.51
C PRO A 430 7.30 -13.52 -17.52
N LEU A 431 6.11 -12.88 -17.43
CA LEU A 431 5.04 -13.29 -16.53
C LEU A 431 3.77 -13.60 -17.31
N ALA A 432 3.37 -14.89 -17.34
CA ALA A 432 2.05 -15.31 -17.78
C ALA A 432 1.11 -15.38 -16.56
N GLN A 433 -0.15 -15.05 -16.74
CA GLN A 433 -1.14 -15.03 -15.68
C GLN A 433 -2.35 -15.92 -16.03
N GLN A 434 -2.85 -16.60 -15.04
CA GLN A 434 -4.08 -17.38 -15.13
C GLN A 434 -5.06 -16.89 -14.06
N TYR A 435 -6.25 -16.47 -14.46
CA TYR A 435 -7.33 -16.08 -13.57
C TYR A 435 -8.40 -17.16 -13.58
N ILE A 436 -8.76 -17.67 -12.41
CA ILE A 436 -9.71 -18.76 -12.26
C ILE A 436 -10.92 -18.28 -11.46
N GLY A 437 -12.03 -18.08 -12.16
CA GLY A 437 -13.30 -17.65 -11.59
C GLY A 437 -14.19 -18.83 -11.24
N ILE A 438 -14.42 -19.07 -9.95
CA ILE A 438 -15.25 -20.20 -9.49
C ILE A 438 -16.70 -19.76 -9.43
N THR A 439 -17.58 -20.49 -10.12
CA THR A 439 -19.01 -20.22 -10.23
C THR A 439 -19.86 -20.92 -9.17
N ALA A 440 -19.27 -21.82 -8.37
CA ALA A 440 -19.96 -22.56 -7.32
C ALA A 440 -20.53 -21.65 -6.22
N LYS A 441 -21.85 -21.68 -6.00
CA LYS A 441 -22.53 -20.80 -5.03
C LYS A 441 -22.38 -21.26 -3.58
N LYS A 442 -22.30 -22.59 -3.33
CA LYS A 442 -22.16 -23.13 -1.97
C LYS A 442 -20.70 -23.00 -1.52
N ALA A 443 -20.48 -22.45 -0.33
CA ALA A 443 -19.14 -22.19 0.22
C ALA A 443 -18.29 -23.47 0.32
N PHE A 444 -18.86 -24.58 0.76
CA PHE A 444 -18.16 -25.87 0.87
C PHE A 444 -17.69 -26.37 -0.51
N THR A 445 -18.58 -26.44 -1.50
CA THR A 445 -18.25 -26.88 -2.86
C THR A 445 -17.21 -25.96 -3.52
N ARG A 446 -17.31 -24.64 -3.26
CA ARG A 446 -16.33 -23.66 -3.75
C ARG A 446 -14.95 -23.95 -3.16
N PHE A 447 -14.88 -24.22 -1.86
CA PHE A 447 -13.63 -24.49 -1.17
C PHE A 447 -12.98 -25.81 -1.63
N GLU A 448 -13.77 -26.86 -1.80
CA GLU A 448 -13.28 -28.14 -2.35
C GLU A 448 -12.74 -27.95 -3.77
N LEU A 449 -13.49 -27.26 -4.63
CA LEU A 449 -13.07 -26.98 -6.00
C LEU A 449 -11.79 -26.13 -6.05
N MET A 450 -11.64 -25.14 -5.15
CA MET A 450 -10.39 -24.39 -5.02
C MET A 450 -9.19 -25.27 -4.65
N ASN A 451 -9.38 -26.22 -3.75
CA ASN A 451 -8.33 -27.16 -3.37
C ASN A 451 -7.95 -28.07 -4.55
N GLU A 452 -8.94 -28.57 -5.28
CA GLU A 452 -8.75 -29.45 -6.43
C GLU A 452 -8.01 -28.74 -7.56
N ILE A 453 -8.43 -27.53 -7.92
CA ILE A 453 -7.74 -26.69 -8.92
C ILE A 453 -6.32 -26.34 -8.47
N CYS A 454 -6.14 -26.01 -7.18
CA CYS A 454 -4.81 -25.74 -6.63
C CYS A 454 -3.90 -26.97 -6.79
N PHE A 455 -4.38 -28.16 -6.48
CA PHE A 455 -3.63 -29.40 -6.68
C PHE A 455 -3.27 -29.63 -8.14
N GLU A 456 -4.21 -29.47 -9.08
CA GLU A 456 -3.94 -29.62 -10.52
C GLU A 456 -2.84 -28.65 -11.01
N LYS A 457 -2.88 -27.38 -10.58
CA LYS A 457 -1.86 -26.39 -10.95
C LYS A 457 -0.50 -26.69 -10.33
N VAL A 458 -0.46 -27.17 -9.09
CA VAL A 458 0.77 -27.63 -8.45
C VAL A 458 1.34 -28.84 -9.19
N LEU A 459 0.49 -29.80 -9.56
CA LEU A 459 0.90 -31.01 -10.27
C LEU A 459 1.51 -30.73 -11.66
N GLN A 460 1.05 -29.67 -12.35
CA GLN A 460 1.63 -29.23 -13.63
C GLN A 460 3.11 -28.84 -13.52
N SER A 461 3.52 -28.33 -12.37
CA SER A 461 4.90 -27.91 -12.09
C SER A 461 5.71 -28.99 -11.36
N ALA A 462 5.07 -30.05 -10.86
CA ALA A 462 5.70 -31.10 -10.06
C ALA A 462 6.88 -31.78 -10.79
N GLY A 463 8.03 -31.85 -10.12
CA GLY A 463 9.25 -32.44 -10.64
C GLY A 463 10.02 -31.60 -11.66
N LYS A 464 9.50 -30.42 -12.00
CA LYS A 464 10.14 -29.48 -12.92
C LYS A 464 10.55 -28.20 -12.22
N HIS A 465 9.63 -27.61 -11.46
CA HIS A 465 9.79 -26.29 -10.87
C HIS A 465 9.14 -26.22 -9.48
N GLN A 466 9.69 -25.35 -8.64
CA GLN A 466 9.14 -25.05 -7.33
C GLN A 466 7.86 -24.21 -7.43
N VAL A 467 6.93 -24.48 -6.52
CA VAL A 467 5.63 -23.81 -6.44
C VAL A 467 5.45 -23.13 -5.09
N LEU A 468 5.02 -21.87 -5.12
CA LEU A 468 4.65 -21.11 -3.94
C LEU A 468 3.14 -20.89 -3.95
N VAL A 469 2.46 -21.28 -2.86
CA VAL A 469 1.00 -21.14 -2.72
C VAL A 469 0.69 -20.16 -1.60
N PHE A 470 0.01 -19.06 -1.93
CA PHE A 470 -0.47 -18.10 -0.93
C PHE A 470 -1.90 -18.41 -0.49
N VAL A 471 -2.12 -18.44 0.81
CA VAL A 471 -3.42 -18.62 1.45
C VAL A 471 -3.70 -17.49 2.44
N HIS A 472 -4.99 -17.24 2.73
CA HIS A 472 -5.41 -16.08 3.53
C HIS A 472 -5.25 -16.25 5.05
N SER A 473 -5.10 -17.46 5.57
CA SER A 473 -4.99 -17.68 7.01
C SER A 473 -3.92 -18.71 7.39
N ARG A 474 -3.39 -18.58 8.63
CA ARG A 474 -2.38 -19.50 9.17
C ARG A 474 -2.86 -20.96 9.19
N LYS A 475 -4.14 -21.20 9.51
CA LYS A 475 -4.72 -22.53 9.55
C LYS A 475 -4.83 -23.15 8.16
N GLU A 476 -5.05 -22.34 7.14
CA GLU A 476 -5.15 -22.80 5.76
C GLU A 476 -3.80 -23.24 5.18
N THR A 477 -2.67 -22.80 5.71
CA THR A 477 -1.34 -23.24 5.24
C THR A 477 -1.20 -24.75 5.40
N ALA A 478 -1.37 -25.24 6.61
CA ALA A 478 -1.27 -26.67 6.90
C ALA A 478 -2.36 -27.50 6.21
N LYS A 479 -3.62 -27.00 6.18
CA LYS A 479 -4.72 -27.71 5.53
C LYS A 479 -4.51 -27.87 4.02
N THR A 480 -4.08 -26.80 3.34
CA THR A 480 -3.82 -26.84 1.91
C THR A 480 -2.62 -27.72 1.60
N ALA A 481 -1.53 -27.62 2.36
CA ALA A 481 -0.34 -28.45 2.18
C ALA A 481 -0.65 -29.94 2.38
N ARG A 482 -1.41 -30.30 3.41
CA ARG A 482 -1.86 -31.69 3.64
C ARG A 482 -2.77 -32.17 2.54
N TYR A 483 -3.73 -31.35 2.09
CA TYR A 483 -4.61 -31.73 0.98
C TYR A 483 -3.81 -32.06 -0.28
N ILE A 484 -2.81 -31.25 -0.64
CA ILE A 484 -1.97 -31.48 -1.81
C ILE A 484 -1.17 -32.81 -1.64
N ARG A 485 -0.54 -33.00 -0.47
CA ARG A 485 0.18 -34.24 -0.15
C ARG A 485 -0.70 -35.47 -0.21
N ASP A 486 -1.85 -35.45 0.44
CA ASP A 486 -2.75 -36.61 0.53
C ASP A 486 -3.33 -36.96 -0.84
N LYS A 487 -3.67 -35.96 -1.66
CA LYS A 487 -4.07 -36.18 -3.06
C LYS A 487 -2.93 -36.76 -3.91
N ALA A 488 -1.70 -36.25 -3.74
CA ALA A 488 -0.53 -36.79 -4.44
C ALA A 488 -0.23 -38.24 -4.02
N LEU A 489 -0.39 -38.57 -2.75
CA LEU A 489 -0.25 -39.92 -2.23
C LEU A 489 -1.34 -40.84 -2.77
N ALA A 490 -2.61 -40.42 -2.73
CA ALA A 490 -3.74 -41.22 -3.23
C ALA A 490 -3.67 -41.46 -4.75
N SER A 491 -3.01 -40.61 -5.50
CA SER A 491 -2.83 -40.69 -6.95
C SER A 491 -1.49 -41.33 -7.37
N ASP A 492 -0.71 -41.82 -6.42
CA ASP A 492 0.66 -42.39 -6.64
C ASP A 492 1.60 -41.42 -7.38
N MET A 493 1.47 -40.12 -7.10
CA MET A 493 2.24 -39.05 -7.76
C MET A 493 3.29 -38.40 -6.85
N LEU A 494 3.46 -38.91 -5.64
CA LEU A 494 4.37 -38.29 -4.64
C LEU A 494 5.83 -38.29 -5.12
N GLY A 495 6.26 -39.33 -5.81
CA GLY A 495 7.60 -39.43 -6.42
C GLY A 495 7.90 -38.36 -7.47
N ARG A 496 6.89 -37.67 -8.00
CA ARG A 496 7.09 -36.49 -8.88
C ARG A 496 7.57 -35.26 -8.14
N PHE A 497 7.22 -35.14 -6.85
CA PHE A 497 7.63 -34.00 -6.00
C PHE A 497 8.99 -34.25 -5.37
N LEU A 498 9.24 -35.44 -4.89
CA LEU A 498 10.50 -35.82 -4.24
C LEU A 498 10.90 -37.23 -4.68
N LYS A 499 12.01 -37.35 -5.41
CA LYS A 499 12.56 -38.65 -5.84
C LYS A 499 13.11 -39.43 -4.65
N GLU A 500 12.89 -40.75 -4.63
CA GLU A 500 13.28 -41.61 -3.52
C GLU A 500 14.79 -41.60 -3.23
N ASP A 501 15.62 -41.52 -4.27
CA ASP A 501 17.09 -41.56 -4.17
C ASP A 501 17.73 -40.16 -4.27
N SER A 502 17.01 -39.09 -3.93
CA SER A 502 17.53 -37.74 -4.03
C SER A 502 18.26 -37.30 -2.74
N ALA A 503 19.39 -36.59 -2.88
CA ALA A 503 20.08 -35.95 -1.77
C ALA A 503 19.15 -35.02 -0.96
N SER A 504 18.16 -34.42 -1.63
CA SER A 504 17.14 -33.58 -0.97
C SER A 504 16.34 -34.35 0.08
N ARG A 505 16.06 -35.64 -0.16
CA ARG A 505 15.32 -36.48 0.80
C ARG A 505 16.10 -36.70 2.09
N GLU A 506 17.40 -37.00 2.00
CA GLU A 506 18.29 -37.17 3.16
C GLU A 506 18.41 -35.85 3.96
N ILE A 507 18.59 -34.73 3.27
CA ILE A 507 18.66 -33.39 3.89
C ILE A 507 17.35 -33.10 4.63
N LEU A 508 16.20 -33.26 3.98
CA LEU A 508 14.88 -33.00 4.58
C LEU A 508 14.62 -33.93 5.78
N GLN A 509 15.06 -35.19 5.72
CA GLN A 509 14.93 -36.13 6.83
C GLN A 509 15.75 -35.70 8.04
N THR A 510 17.00 -35.29 7.82
CA THR A 510 17.90 -34.78 8.88
C THR A 510 17.37 -33.51 9.52
N GLU A 511 16.95 -32.55 8.70
CA GLU A 511 16.44 -31.27 9.19
C GLU A 511 15.10 -31.38 9.91
N THR A 512 14.28 -32.38 9.55
CA THR A 512 12.97 -32.65 10.21
C THR A 512 13.11 -32.92 11.71
N GLU A 513 14.25 -33.49 12.16
CA GLU A 513 14.51 -33.76 13.58
C GLU A 513 14.64 -32.45 14.38
N SER A 514 15.15 -31.39 13.76
CA SER A 514 15.36 -30.09 14.41
C SER A 514 14.09 -29.22 14.48
N VAL A 515 13.05 -29.55 13.69
CA VAL A 515 11.82 -28.77 13.55
C VAL A 515 10.92 -28.92 14.78
N LYS A 516 10.46 -27.79 15.33
CA LYS A 516 9.53 -27.76 16.47
C LYS A 516 8.05 -27.75 16.06
N ASN A 517 7.73 -27.19 14.91
CA ASN A 517 6.36 -27.15 14.42
C ASN A 517 5.94 -28.54 13.93
N THR A 518 4.89 -29.12 14.53
CA THR A 518 4.40 -30.46 14.22
C THR A 518 3.87 -30.59 12.79
N ASP A 519 3.13 -29.58 12.31
CA ASP A 519 2.58 -29.58 10.95
C ASP A 519 3.68 -29.54 9.90
N LEU A 520 4.74 -28.75 10.14
CA LEU A 520 5.90 -28.67 9.27
C LEU A 520 6.67 -30.00 9.25
N ARG A 521 6.87 -30.61 10.43
CA ARG A 521 7.56 -31.88 10.55
C ARG A 521 6.92 -32.97 9.71
N ASP A 522 5.59 -33.08 9.74
CA ASP A 522 4.82 -34.05 8.98
C ASP A 522 4.88 -33.86 7.46
N LEU A 523 5.07 -32.62 7.01
CA LEU A 523 5.05 -32.24 5.60
C LEU A 523 6.43 -32.26 4.95
N LEU A 524 7.46 -31.92 5.72
CA LEU A 524 8.81 -31.72 5.21
C LEU A 524 9.39 -32.97 4.57
N LEU A 525 9.10 -34.15 5.13
CA LEU A 525 9.53 -35.46 4.61
C LEU A 525 9.10 -35.76 3.17
N TYR A 526 8.06 -35.04 2.71
CA TYR A 526 7.50 -35.20 1.37
C TYR A 526 7.87 -34.08 0.39
N GLY A 527 8.73 -33.15 0.81
CA GLY A 527 9.09 -31.99 0.01
C GLY A 527 8.08 -30.85 0.05
N PHE A 528 7.17 -30.86 1.02
CA PHE A 528 6.17 -29.81 1.28
C PHE A 528 6.53 -29.03 2.53
N ALA A 529 6.28 -27.74 2.53
CA ALA A 529 6.47 -26.90 3.70
C ALA A 529 5.37 -25.86 3.86
N ILE A 530 5.30 -25.31 5.07
CA ILE A 530 4.42 -24.20 5.43
C ILE A 530 5.22 -23.04 5.98
N HIS A 531 4.72 -21.83 5.78
CA HIS A 531 5.34 -20.63 6.33
C HIS A 531 4.28 -19.61 6.76
N HIS A 532 4.34 -19.16 8.01
CA HIS A 532 3.49 -18.11 8.53
C HIS A 532 4.07 -17.48 9.80
N ALA A 533 3.64 -16.27 10.14
CA ALA A 533 4.15 -15.51 11.29
C ALA A 533 3.96 -16.18 12.67
N GLY A 534 3.08 -17.18 12.77
CA GLY A 534 2.87 -17.94 14.01
C GLY A 534 3.91 -19.05 14.28
N MET A 535 4.80 -19.31 13.32
CA MET A 535 5.90 -20.26 13.49
C MET A 535 7.08 -19.61 14.21
N MET A 536 7.92 -20.42 14.86
CA MET A 536 9.16 -19.95 15.46
C MET A 536 10.10 -19.40 14.37
N ARG A 537 10.88 -18.39 14.69
CA ARG A 537 11.83 -17.78 13.74
C ARG A 537 12.79 -18.81 13.14
N ARG A 538 13.30 -19.72 13.98
CA ARG A 538 14.20 -20.79 13.53
C ARG A 538 13.57 -21.68 12.45
N ASP A 539 12.32 -22.13 12.68
CA ASP A 539 11.61 -22.98 11.71
C ASP A 539 11.32 -22.22 10.40
N ARG A 540 11.02 -20.91 10.49
CA ARG A 540 10.81 -20.08 9.30
C ARG A 540 12.07 -19.92 8.47
N THR A 541 13.18 -19.56 9.12
CA THR A 541 14.48 -19.42 8.43
C THR A 541 14.90 -20.73 7.78
N LEU A 542 14.75 -21.86 8.49
CA LEU A 542 15.02 -23.18 7.92
C LEU A 542 14.20 -23.46 6.65
N VAL A 543 12.91 -23.18 6.67
CA VAL A 543 12.04 -23.33 5.48
C VAL A 543 12.47 -22.41 4.34
N GLU A 544 12.85 -21.19 4.65
CA GLU A 544 13.34 -20.19 3.69
C GLU A 544 14.62 -20.69 3.00
N ASP A 545 15.58 -21.17 3.78
CA ASP A 545 16.86 -21.72 3.29
C ASP A 545 16.64 -22.99 2.44
N LEU A 546 15.86 -23.97 2.95
CA LEU A 546 15.58 -25.20 2.23
C LEU A 546 14.80 -24.97 0.92
N PHE A 547 13.95 -23.96 0.87
CA PHE A 547 13.25 -23.60 -0.36
C PHE A 547 14.17 -22.90 -1.34
N ALA A 548 15.02 -21.98 -0.87
CA ALA A 548 16.02 -21.30 -1.69
C ALA A 548 17.02 -22.29 -2.32
N ASP A 549 17.43 -23.31 -1.56
CA ASP A 549 18.35 -24.37 -2.02
C ASP A 549 17.68 -25.43 -2.93
N GLY A 550 16.35 -25.32 -3.12
CA GLY A 550 15.61 -26.21 -4.02
C GLY A 550 15.18 -27.55 -3.44
N HIS A 551 15.35 -27.75 -2.13
CA HIS A 551 14.98 -29.03 -1.46
C HIS A 551 13.46 -29.14 -1.23
N ILE A 552 12.77 -28.02 -0.98
CA ILE A 552 11.32 -27.96 -0.87
C ILE A 552 10.72 -27.67 -2.25
N GLN A 553 9.76 -28.47 -2.69
CA GLN A 553 9.11 -28.32 -3.99
C GLN A 553 7.84 -27.45 -3.92
N VAL A 554 7.09 -27.54 -2.83
CA VAL A 554 5.86 -26.79 -2.63
C VAL A 554 5.88 -26.11 -1.27
N LEU A 555 5.79 -24.80 -1.28
CA LEU A 555 5.71 -23.97 -0.07
C LEU A 555 4.34 -23.29 0.01
N VAL A 556 3.59 -23.58 1.07
CA VAL A 556 2.29 -22.92 1.33
C VAL A 556 2.44 -21.87 2.41
N SER A 557 2.16 -20.61 2.07
CA SER A 557 2.42 -19.48 2.95
C SER A 557 1.25 -18.51 3.08
N THR A 558 1.26 -17.73 4.14
CA THR A 558 0.46 -16.49 4.25
C THR A 558 1.20 -15.31 3.62
N ALA A 559 0.50 -14.20 3.39
CA ALA A 559 1.08 -12.97 2.81
C ALA A 559 2.36 -12.46 3.52
N THR A 560 2.63 -12.91 4.74
CA THR A 560 3.83 -12.53 5.51
C THR A 560 5.14 -12.86 4.77
N LEU A 561 5.18 -13.94 4.00
CA LEU A 561 6.34 -14.32 3.23
C LEU A 561 6.60 -13.37 2.05
N ALA A 562 5.53 -12.92 1.39
CA ALA A 562 5.61 -12.03 0.22
C ALA A 562 6.33 -10.70 0.52
N TRP A 563 6.32 -10.28 1.79
CA TRP A 563 6.87 -9.00 2.22
C TRP A 563 8.24 -9.11 2.90
N GLY A 564 8.70 -10.31 3.23
CA GLY A 564 9.82 -10.48 4.12
C GLY A 564 11.04 -11.19 3.55
N VAL A 565 10.88 -11.93 2.47
CA VAL A 565 11.93 -12.79 1.93
C VAL A 565 11.86 -12.83 0.41
N ASN A 566 13.00 -12.71 -0.23
CA ASN A 566 13.12 -12.85 -1.68
C ASN A 566 13.33 -14.32 -2.06
N LEU A 567 12.25 -15.08 -2.17
CA LEU A 567 12.30 -16.48 -2.58
C LEU A 567 11.87 -16.63 -4.05
N PRO A 568 12.75 -17.06 -4.94
CA PRO A 568 12.39 -17.30 -6.32
C PRO A 568 11.49 -18.54 -6.43
N ALA A 569 10.38 -18.41 -7.13
CA ALA A 569 9.51 -19.53 -7.49
C ALA A 569 9.08 -19.42 -8.95
N HIS A 570 9.03 -20.53 -9.66
CA HIS A 570 8.57 -20.54 -11.04
C HIS A 570 7.05 -20.33 -11.14
N THR A 571 6.30 -20.95 -10.25
CA THR A 571 4.84 -20.86 -10.23
C THR A 571 4.37 -20.33 -8.89
N VAL A 572 3.53 -19.30 -8.94
CA VAL A 572 2.90 -18.71 -7.74
C VAL A 572 1.39 -18.86 -7.86
N ILE A 573 0.76 -19.46 -6.88
CA ILE A 573 -0.68 -19.65 -6.80
C ILE A 573 -1.24 -18.81 -5.67
N ILE A 574 -2.19 -17.93 -5.98
CA ILE A 574 -2.94 -17.16 -4.98
C ILE A 574 -4.29 -17.84 -4.80
N LYS A 575 -4.44 -18.57 -3.70
CA LYS A 575 -5.64 -19.33 -3.39
C LYS A 575 -6.65 -18.48 -2.65
N GLY A 576 -7.51 -17.81 -3.42
CA GLY A 576 -8.52 -16.89 -2.89
C GLY A 576 -8.06 -15.43 -2.82
N THR A 577 -9.02 -14.53 -2.94
CA THR A 577 -8.82 -13.08 -2.99
C THR A 577 -9.56 -12.35 -1.87
N GLN A 578 -9.93 -13.04 -0.78
CA GLN A 578 -10.65 -12.47 0.36
C GLN A 578 -9.70 -11.94 1.42
#